data_d18551c214139b00732b8b60603b6039
#
_entry.id   d18551c214139b00732b8b60603b6039
#
_cell.length_a   1.000
_cell.length_b   1.000
_cell.length_c   1.000
_cell.angle_alpha   90.00
_cell.angle_beta   90.00
_cell.angle_gamma   90.00
#
_symmetry.space_group_name_H-M   'P 1'
#
loop_
_entity.id
_entity.type
_entity.pdbx_description
1 polymer ?
#
loop_
_entity_poly.entity_id
_entity_poly.type
_entity_poly.pdbx_seq_one_letter_code
_entity_poly.pdbx_strand_id
1 'polypeptide(L)'
;MLFRSDFLPPDVLLKVTGRAKYAEDYRAEGMAFLKILGSPMPHARVRSIDAAEALRMPGVLGILTADDVPQFPPPSDQILTKEPMFVGAPILAIAAVDELTAAEALEKVKVDYEQLPHTVDPLDSLFPGGPNARSDGNIANVRLNLQTIKWEASDFARAGDDRLPMGKPAEEWVFGDLDAGFKAAKVVVEESFVTAGYSHNSMEPRSAMAMWQNGKCIVYGSTQSHTNVVPGVARFIGIDPNDLVYVAEFCGGGFGSKGGAYPLIALPAHMSKKINRPVLMRINRAEEHVLGSARPGFQGYAKLGFAADGRMTAADVYVVHENGPNAGFPDFRNFGETISIVYQPPAMRWRGISVLTNTPPRGAQRGPGENQTASALEPLIDKAAK
;
A
#
# COMPACT_ATOMS: atom_id res chain seq x y z
N MET A 1 3.69 -35.41 -23.04
CA MET A 1 4.23 -35.27 -21.67
C MET A 1 5.02 -33.98 -21.63
N LEU A 2 4.47 -32.95 -20.99
CA LEU A 2 5.07 -31.58 -20.96
C LEU A 2 6.31 -31.45 -20.06
N PHE A 3 6.59 -32.44 -19.23
CA PHE A 3 7.80 -32.49 -18.42
C PHE A 3 9.00 -32.88 -19.29
N ARG A 4 10.03 -32.06 -19.37
CA ARG A 4 11.25 -32.18 -20.17
C ARG A 4 11.13 -31.77 -21.64
N SER A 5 10.15 -30.92 -22.02
CA SER A 5 10.21 -30.23 -23.32
C SER A 5 10.67 -28.78 -23.11
N ASP A 6 11.41 -28.25 -24.04
CA ASP A 6 11.79 -26.82 -24.10
C ASP A 6 10.51 -26.01 -24.49
N PHE A 7 9.61 -25.84 -23.51
CA PHE A 7 8.41 -25.05 -23.71
C PHE A 7 8.75 -23.57 -23.64
N LEU A 8 8.61 -22.89 -24.76
CA LEU A 8 8.69 -21.44 -24.81
C LEU A 8 7.31 -20.85 -24.45
N PRO A 9 7.20 -20.03 -23.40
CA PRO A 9 5.97 -19.31 -23.12
C PRO A 9 5.56 -18.49 -24.36
N PRO A 10 4.27 -18.46 -24.73
CA PRO A 10 3.81 -17.83 -25.99
C PRO A 10 4.08 -16.33 -26.05
N ASP A 11 4.29 -15.68 -24.91
CA ASP A 11 4.56 -14.26 -24.75
C ASP A 11 6.06 -13.88 -24.83
N VAL A 12 6.98 -14.86 -24.74
CA VAL A 12 8.42 -14.62 -24.71
C VAL A 12 8.88 -13.86 -25.95
N LEU A 13 8.43 -14.29 -27.14
CA LEU A 13 8.87 -13.66 -28.38
C LEU A 13 8.51 -12.16 -28.45
N LEU A 14 7.32 -11.80 -27.99
CA LEU A 14 6.88 -10.40 -27.95
C LEU A 14 7.73 -9.58 -26.98
N LYS A 15 8.07 -10.17 -25.81
CA LYS A 15 8.90 -9.53 -24.79
C LYS A 15 10.34 -9.30 -25.26
N VAL A 16 11.01 -10.33 -25.77
CA VAL A 16 12.44 -10.25 -26.17
C VAL A 16 12.64 -9.43 -27.46
N THR A 17 11.63 -9.26 -28.28
CA THR A 17 11.67 -8.43 -29.51
C THR A 17 11.18 -7.00 -29.30
N GLY A 18 10.77 -6.62 -28.08
CA GLY A 18 10.23 -5.29 -27.78
C GLY A 18 8.86 -5.01 -28.39
N ARG A 19 8.11 -6.05 -28.76
CA ARG A 19 6.75 -5.91 -29.32
C ARG A 19 5.65 -5.97 -28.26
N ALA A 20 5.97 -6.45 -27.05
CA ALA A 20 5.03 -6.43 -25.92
C ALA A 20 4.70 -4.97 -25.57
N LYS A 21 3.42 -4.66 -25.46
CA LYS A 21 2.96 -3.32 -25.07
C LYS A 21 2.48 -3.34 -23.62
N TYR A 22 3.07 -2.45 -22.86
CA TYR A 22 2.69 -2.16 -21.47
C TYR A 22 1.81 -0.92 -21.39
N ALA A 23 1.29 -0.56 -20.23
CA ALA A 23 0.35 0.54 -20.08
C ALA A 23 0.84 1.88 -20.64
N GLU A 24 2.15 2.14 -20.59
CA GLU A 24 2.75 3.38 -21.10
C GLU A 24 3.00 3.39 -22.63
N ASP A 25 2.88 2.24 -23.30
CA ASP A 25 3.21 2.11 -24.71
C ASP A 25 2.00 2.39 -25.63
N TYR A 26 0.80 2.43 -25.06
CA TYR A 26 -0.41 2.71 -25.84
C TYR A 26 -0.50 4.18 -26.25
N ARG A 27 -0.93 4.40 -27.47
CA ARG A 27 -1.12 5.73 -28.05
C ARG A 27 -2.43 5.77 -28.81
N ALA A 28 -3.09 6.94 -28.78
CA ALA A 28 -4.29 7.22 -29.54
C ALA A 28 -4.21 8.61 -30.17
N GLU A 29 -4.85 8.79 -31.30
CA GLU A 29 -4.90 10.10 -32.01
C GLU A 29 -5.56 11.16 -31.13
N GLY A 30 -4.99 12.36 -31.09
CA GLY A 30 -5.48 13.48 -30.29
C GLY A 30 -5.38 13.30 -28.78
N MET A 31 -4.58 12.35 -28.33
CA MET A 31 -4.38 12.02 -26.91
C MET A 31 -3.86 13.22 -26.12
N ALA A 32 -4.39 13.38 -24.90
CA ALA A 32 -3.90 14.30 -23.89
C ALA A 32 -3.08 13.57 -22.83
N PHE A 33 -2.29 14.32 -22.08
CA PHE A 33 -1.43 13.81 -21.01
C PHE A 33 -1.85 14.38 -19.67
N LEU A 34 -1.96 13.52 -18.65
CA LEU A 34 -2.42 13.88 -17.32
C LEU A 34 -1.28 13.77 -16.32
N LYS A 35 -1.14 14.81 -15.49
CA LYS A 35 -0.24 14.84 -14.33
C LYS A 35 -1.04 15.12 -13.05
N ILE A 36 -0.50 14.64 -11.93
CA ILE A 36 -1.16 14.66 -10.61
C ILE A 36 -0.40 15.62 -9.70
N LEU A 37 -1.13 16.44 -8.94
CA LEU A 37 -0.59 17.18 -7.82
C LEU A 37 -0.86 16.39 -6.52
N GLY A 38 0.21 15.98 -5.85
CA GLY A 38 0.16 15.35 -4.54
C GLY A 38 0.33 16.34 -3.39
N SER A 39 -0.17 16.00 -2.21
CA SER A 39 0.02 16.77 -0.99
C SER A 39 1.49 16.81 -0.57
N PRO A 40 2.05 17.98 -0.21
CA PRO A 40 3.35 18.06 0.44
C PRO A 40 3.31 17.73 1.94
N MET A 41 2.10 17.56 2.51
CA MET A 41 1.89 17.39 3.95
C MET A 41 1.44 15.97 4.28
N PRO A 42 1.86 15.43 5.43
CA PRO A 42 1.45 14.10 5.88
C PRO A 42 -0.03 14.02 6.27
N HIS A 43 -0.64 15.12 6.72
CA HIS A 43 -2.07 15.23 6.96
C HIS A 43 -2.48 16.70 6.89
N ALA A 44 -3.45 17.00 6.05
CA ALA A 44 -3.95 18.35 5.87
C ALA A 44 -5.40 18.34 5.38
N ARG A 45 -6.04 19.51 5.49
CA ARG A 45 -7.29 19.82 4.78
C ARG A 45 -7.00 20.83 3.70
N VAL A 46 -7.42 20.57 2.48
CA VAL A 46 -7.39 21.52 1.37
C VAL A 46 -8.51 22.53 1.58
N ARG A 47 -8.16 23.78 1.90
CA ARG A 47 -9.13 24.88 2.08
C ARG A 47 -9.57 25.48 0.76
N SER A 48 -8.62 25.69 -0.15
CA SER A 48 -8.89 26.20 -1.50
C SER A 48 -7.82 25.79 -2.49
N ILE A 49 -8.22 25.78 -3.76
CA ILE A 49 -7.34 25.52 -4.91
C ILE A 49 -7.54 26.69 -5.88
N ASP A 50 -6.48 27.45 -6.15
CA ASP A 50 -6.44 28.43 -7.23
C ASP A 50 -5.63 27.89 -8.41
N ALA A 51 -6.33 27.47 -9.44
CA ALA A 51 -5.78 26.99 -10.71
C ALA A 51 -5.98 27.96 -11.88
N ALA A 52 -6.38 29.22 -11.60
CA ALA A 52 -6.73 30.17 -12.65
C ALA A 52 -5.58 30.48 -13.61
N GLU A 53 -4.34 30.54 -13.11
CA GLU A 53 -3.14 30.74 -13.92
C GLU A 53 -2.85 29.51 -14.79
N ALA A 54 -2.90 28.32 -14.20
CA ALA A 54 -2.70 27.05 -14.89
C ALA A 54 -3.69 26.85 -16.05
N LEU A 55 -4.98 27.13 -15.81
CA LEU A 55 -6.04 26.97 -16.81
C LEU A 55 -5.96 27.97 -17.97
N ARG A 56 -5.23 29.09 -17.82
CA ARG A 56 -4.98 30.05 -18.92
C ARG A 56 -3.77 29.69 -19.77
N MET A 57 -2.96 28.71 -19.35
CA MET A 57 -1.78 28.30 -20.13
C MET A 57 -2.19 27.68 -21.46
N PRO A 58 -1.58 28.07 -22.58
CA PRO A 58 -1.79 27.41 -23.87
C PRO A 58 -1.49 25.91 -23.77
N GLY A 59 -2.39 25.09 -24.32
CA GLY A 59 -2.21 23.64 -24.29
C GLY A 59 -2.80 22.92 -23.06
N VAL A 60 -3.20 23.62 -22.01
CA VAL A 60 -3.95 23.04 -20.89
C VAL A 60 -5.40 22.79 -21.34
N LEU A 61 -5.89 21.56 -21.09
CA LEU A 61 -7.18 21.08 -21.60
C LEU A 61 -8.23 20.93 -20.50
N GLY A 62 -7.82 20.69 -19.26
CA GLY A 62 -8.76 20.54 -18.16
C GLY A 62 -8.09 20.18 -16.83
N ILE A 63 -8.89 20.28 -15.79
CA ILE A 63 -8.51 19.96 -14.42
C ILE A 63 -9.57 19.04 -13.80
N LEU A 64 -9.14 18.14 -12.92
CA LEU A 64 -9.99 17.37 -11.99
C LEU A 64 -9.60 17.69 -10.57
N THR A 65 -10.60 17.83 -9.71
CA THR A 65 -10.48 17.95 -8.26
C THR A 65 -11.33 16.87 -7.57
N ALA A 66 -11.32 16.81 -6.26
CA ALA A 66 -12.15 15.88 -5.50
C ALA A 66 -13.67 16.04 -5.78
N ASP A 67 -14.11 17.22 -6.25
CA ASP A 67 -15.50 17.48 -6.62
C ASP A 67 -15.91 16.89 -7.99
N ASP A 68 -14.93 16.53 -8.79
CA ASP A 68 -15.15 15.98 -10.15
C ASP A 68 -15.20 14.43 -10.17
N VAL A 69 -14.89 13.77 -9.05
CA VAL A 69 -14.76 12.31 -8.98
C VAL A 69 -15.54 11.71 -7.81
N PRO A 70 -15.95 10.44 -7.88
CA PRO A 70 -16.62 9.77 -6.77
C PRO A 70 -15.80 9.82 -5.49
N GLN A 71 -16.46 10.05 -4.35
CA GLN A 71 -15.88 9.97 -3.03
C GLN A 71 -16.36 8.68 -2.35
N PHE A 72 -15.49 8.03 -1.60
CA PHE A 72 -15.76 6.74 -0.95
C PHE A 72 -15.73 6.88 0.57
N PRO A 73 -16.59 6.15 1.30
CA PRO A 73 -16.57 6.21 2.76
C PRO A 73 -15.25 5.62 3.31
N PRO A 74 -14.75 6.17 4.43
CA PRO A 74 -13.63 5.59 5.15
C PRO A 74 -13.85 4.11 5.50
N PRO A 75 -12.80 3.30 5.57
CA PRO A 75 -11.39 3.59 5.35
C PRO A 75 -10.91 3.34 3.90
N SER A 76 -11.74 3.66 2.91
CA SER A 76 -11.40 3.45 1.49
C SER A 76 -10.43 4.49 0.96
N ASP A 77 -9.58 4.07 0.01
CA ASP A 77 -8.74 5.00 -0.76
C ASP A 77 -9.60 5.91 -1.65
N GLN A 78 -9.16 7.16 -1.78
CA GLN A 78 -9.80 8.17 -2.63
C GLN A 78 -9.08 8.29 -3.98
N ILE A 79 -9.81 8.71 -5.03
CA ILE A 79 -9.23 9.03 -6.33
C ILE A 79 -8.49 10.36 -6.24
N LEU A 80 -9.18 11.40 -5.77
CA LEU A 80 -8.67 12.70 -5.36
C LEU A 80 -9.31 13.07 -4.04
N THR A 81 -8.60 13.78 -3.17
CA THR A 81 -9.08 14.05 -1.82
C THR A 81 -8.95 15.53 -1.41
N LYS A 82 -9.90 15.99 -0.58
CA LYS A 82 -9.80 17.27 0.14
C LYS A 82 -9.08 17.14 1.49
N GLU A 83 -8.87 15.91 1.96
CA GLU A 83 -8.13 15.64 3.20
C GLU A 83 -7.02 14.61 2.91
N PRO A 84 -5.87 15.07 2.35
CA PRO A 84 -4.73 14.20 2.12
C PRO A 84 -4.16 13.71 3.45
N MET A 85 -3.92 12.40 3.55
CA MET A 85 -3.51 11.71 4.76
C MET A 85 -2.07 11.17 4.70
N PHE A 86 -1.33 11.47 3.65
CA PHE A 86 0.10 11.14 3.50
C PHE A 86 0.74 12.07 2.47
N VAL A 87 2.05 12.22 2.54
CA VAL A 87 2.81 12.99 1.53
C VAL A 87 2.69 12.30 0.18
N GLY A 88 2.25 13.05 -0.84
CA GLY A 88 1.98 12.54 -2.17
C GLY A 88 0.50 12.13 -2.42
N ALA A 89 -0.38 12.18 -1.40
CA ALA A 89 -1.81 11.90 -1.60
C ALA A 89 -2.40 12.81 -2.69
N PRO A 90 -3.11 12.25 -3.69
CA PRO A 90 -3.59 13.01 -4.85
C PRO A 90 -4.66 14.04 -4.47
N ILE A 91 -4.44 15.30 -4.87
CA ILE A 91 -5.37 16.42 -4.61
C ILE A 91 -6.10 16.83 -5.87
N LEU A 92 -5.38 16.95 -6.97
CA LEU A 92 -5.92 17.31 -8.27
C LEU A 92 -5.10 16.71 -9.40
N ALA A 93 -5.67 16.73 -10.61
CA ALA A 93 -4.98 16.33 -11.80
C ALA A 93 -5.24 17.34 -12.94
N ILE A 94 -4.21 17.63 -13.75
CA ILE A 94 -4.28 18.50 -14.92
C ILE A 94 -3.98 17.68 -16.17
N ALA A 95 -4.78 17.90 -17.23
CA ALA A 95 -4.51 17.39 -18.56
C ALA A 95 -4.09 18.49 -19.50
N ALA A 96 -3.08 18.21 -20.34
CA ALA A 96 -2.57 19.11 -21.36
C ALA A 96 -2.26 18.35 -22.66
N VAL A 97 -1.86 19.08 -23.69
CA VAL A 97 -1.49 18.52 -25.01
C VAL A 97 -0.22 17.65 -24.96
N ASP A 98 0.64 17.87 -23.97
CA ASP A 98 1.84 17.07 -23.71
C ASP A 98 2.16 17.03 -22.22
N GLU A 99 3.10 16.16 -21.82
CA GLU A 99 3.48 15.95 -20.41
C GLU A 99 4.18 17.16 -19.79
N LEU A 100 4.98 17.90 -20.56
CA LEU A 100 5.72 19.06 -20.08
C LEU A 100 4.73 20.19 -19.74
N THR A 101 3.82 20.50 -20.64
CA THR A 101 2.77 21.52 -20.43
C THR A 101 1.92 21.17 -19.20
N ALA A 102 1.57 19.87 -19.01
CA ALA A 102 0.82 19.46 -17.83
C ALA A 102 1.63 19.64 -16.53
N ALA A 103 2.92 19.35 -16.55
CA ALA A 103 3.82 19.54 -15.39
C ALA A 103 4.01 21.03 -15.05
N GLU A 104 4.29 21.88 -16.04
CA GLU A 104 4.42 23.33 -15.85
C GLU A 104 3.10 23.95 -15.36
N ALA A 105 1.96 23.46 -15.81
CA ALA A 105 0.66 23.90 -15.33
C ALA A 105 0.45 23.55 -13.84
N LEU A 106 0.91 22.41 -13.37
CA LEU A 106 0.85 22.04 -11.94
C LEU A 106 1.65 23.03 -11.06
N GLU A 107 2.78 23.55 -11.54
CA GLU A 107 3.59 24.52 -10.80
C GLU A 107 2.89 25.89 -10.61
N LYS A 108 1.86 26.17 -11.45
CA LYS A 108 1.04 27.39 -11.37
C LYS A 108 -0.15 27.25 -10.43
N VAL A 109 -0.43 26.05 -9.95
CA VAL A 109 -1.53 25.82 -9.02
C VAL A 109 -1.11 26.22 -7.61
N LYS A 110 -1.95 27.02 -6.96
CA LYS A 110 -1.78 27.39 -5.55
C LYS A 110 -2.81 26.67 -4.72
N VAL A 111 -2.38 25.99 -3.66
CA VAL A 111 -3.26 25.28 -2.74
C VAL A 111 -3.07 25.83 -1.34
N ASP A 112 -4.19 26.21 -0.72
CA ASP A 112 -4.19 26.60 0.69
C ASP A 112 -4.51 25.38 1.56
N TYR A 113 -3.60 25.08 2.49
CA TYR A 113 -3.68 23.92 3.36
C TYR A 113 -3.88 24.31 4.82
N GLU A 114 -4.76 23.63 5.49
CA GLU A 114 -4.81 23.55 6.95
C GLU A 114 -4.09 22.29 7.40
N GLN A 115 -2.95 22.46 8.07
CA GLN A 115 -2.25 21.30 8.64
C GLN A 115 -3.08 20.67 9.76
N LEU A 116 -3.18 19.34 9.75
CA LEU A 116 -3.89 18.55 10.76
C LEU A 116 -2.89 17.73 11.61
N PRO A 117 -3.30 17.31 12.82
CA PRO A 117 -2.50 16.36 13.61
C PRO A 117 -2.22 15.10 12.79
N HIS A 118 -1.00 14.56 12.93
CA HIS A 118 -0.58 13.38 12.18
C HIS A 118 0.40 12.54 12.99
N THR A 119 0.55 11.29 12.59
CA THR A 119 1.56 10.38 13.11
C THR A 119 2.15 9.53 11.98
N VAL A 120 3.46 9.38 11.98
CA VAL A 120 4.19 8.51 11.04
C VAL A 120 4.80 7.30 11.74
N ASP A 121 4.94 7.35 13.07
CA ASP A 121 5.36 6.23 13.88
C ASP A 121 4.14 5.59 14.58
N PRO A 122 3.92 4.27 14.41
CA PRO A 122 2.81 3.59 15.07
C PRO A 122 2.86 3.67 16.60
N LEU A 123 4.04 3.72 17.21
CA LEU A 123 4.18 3.82 18.68
C LEU A 123 3.71 5.20 19.19
N ASP A 124 3.95 6.27 18.45
CA ASP A 124 3.43 7.59 18.82
C ASP A 124 1.91 7.59 18.87
N SER A 125 1.26 6.90 17.93
CA SER A 125 -0.19 6.74 17.94
C SER A 125 -0.70 5.91 19.12
N LEU A 126 0.07 4.95 19.59
CA LEU A 126 -0.29 4.11 20.73
C LEU A 126 -0.03 4.78 22.09
N PHE A 127 0.84 5.80 22.11
CA PHE A 127 1.15 6.53 23.34
C PHE A 127 -0.08 7.24 23.92
N PRO A 128 -0.28 7.29 25.25
CA PRO A 128 -1.38 8.03 25.88
C PRO A 128 -1.37 9.49 25.46
N GLY A 129 -2.46 9.95 24.83
CA GLY A 129 -2.55 11.32 24.31
C GLY A 129 -1.79 11.58 23.00
N GLY A 130 -1.12 10.59 22.44
CA GLY A 130 -0.47 10.69 21.12
C GLY A 130 -1.47 10.91 19.98
N PRO A 131 -1.03 11.51 18.86
CA PRO A 131 -1.93 11.78 17.72
C PRO A 131 -2.36 10.49 17.04
N ASN A 132 -3.56 10.50 16.48
CA ASN A 132 -4.02 9.45 15.57
C ASN A 132 -3.89 9.92 14.12
N ALA A 133 -3.61 9.01 13.21
CA ALA A 133 -3.63 9.31 11.78
C ALA A 133 -5.02 9.71 11.29
N ARG A 134 -6.07 9.25 11.98
CA ARG A 134 -7.48 9.48 11.65
C ARG A 134 -8.27 9.86 12.91
N SER A 135 -9.31 10.66 12.73
CA SER A 135 -10.21 11.05 13.83
C SER A 135 -11.15 9.93 14.29
N ASP A 136 -11.40 8.93 13.42
CA ASP A 136 -12.33 7.83 13.64
C ASP A 136 -11.68 6.55 14.20
N GLY A 137 -10.37 6.58 14.47
CA GLY A 137 -9.65 5.49 15.11
C GLY A 137 -8.18 5.43 14.71
N ASN A 138 -7.41 4.64 15.44
CA ASN A 138 -5.97 4.44 15.15
C ASN A 138 -5.61 2.99 14.84
N ILE A 139 -6.55 2.06 14.95
CA ILE A 139 -6.33 0.63 14.71
C ILE A 139 -7.28 0.16 13.63
N ALA A 140 -6.75 -0.50 12.60
CA ALA A 140 -7.53 -1.19 11.59
C ALA A 140 -7.49 -2.70 11.87
N ASN A 141 -8.66 -3.33 12.00
CA ASN A 141 -8.75 -4.78 12.05
C ASN A 141 -8.99 -5.36 10.65
N VAL A 142 -8.86 -6.68 10.50
CA VAL A 142 -9.04 -7.37 9.22
C VAL A 142 -10.44 -7.24 8.61
N ARG A 143 -11.45 -6.84 9.40
CA ARG A 143 -12.82 -6.60 8.92
C ARG A 143 -13.04 -5.13 8.53
N LEU A 144 -11.98 -4.36 8.44
CA LEU A 144 -11.99 -2.92 8.13
C LEU A 144 -12.76 -2.07 9.15
N ASN A 145 -12.99 -2.61 10.35
CA ASN A 145 -13.56 -1.81 11.44
C ASN A 145 -12.44 -1.03 12.12
N LEU A 146 -12.68 0.24 12.31
CA LEU A 146 -11.77 1.11 13.03
C LEU A 146 -12.09 1.10 14.52
N GLN A 147 -11.04 1.14 15.34
CA GLN A 147 -11.14 1.24 16.79
C GLN A 147 -10.01 2.12 17.32
N THR A 148 -10.15 2.60 18.55
CA THR A 148 -9.11 3.36 19.22
C THR A 148 -8.51 2.51 20.33
N ILE A 149 -7.19 2.27 20.26
CA ILE A 149 -6.42 1.65 21.33
C ILE A 149 -5.29 2.60 21.72
N LYS A 150 -5.21 2.92 23.01
CA LYS A 150 -4.06 3.59 23.62
C LYS A 150 -3.47 2.65 24.67
N TRP A 151 -2.16 2.61 24.74
CA TRP A 151 -1.45 1.86 25.76
C TRP A 151 -1.29 2.69 27.04
N GLU A 152 -0.87 2.05 28.12
CA GLU A 152 -0.57 2.74 29.37
C GLU A 152 0.85 3.33 29.32
N ALA A 153 1.05 4.48 29.97
CA ALA A 153 2.40 5.08 30.08
C ALA A 153 3.43 4.12 30.67
N SER A 154 2.98 3.23 31.57
CA SER A 154 3.82 2.18 32.17
C SER A 154 4.31 1.14 31.15
N ASP A 155 3.60 0.92 30.03
CA ASP A 155 4.06 0.00 28.99
C ASP A 155 5.30 0.54 28.28
N PHE A 156 5.34 1.86 28.06
CA PHE A 156 6.51 2.55 27.48
C PHE A 156 7.66 2.63 28.49
N ALA A 157 7.38 2.92 29.75
CA ALA A 157 8.41 2.97 30.82
C ALA A 157 9.09 1.61 31.08
N ARG A 158 8.38 0.51 30.86
CA ARG A 158 8.92 -0.86 30.98
C ARG A 158 9.75 -1.31 29.77
N ALA A 159 9.67 -0.58 28.66
CA ALA A 159 10.39 -0.97 27.44
C ALA A 159 11.92 -0.96 27.66
N GLY A 160 12.47 0.08 28.32
CA GLY A 160 13.92 0.26 28.44
C GLY A 160 14.58 0.62 27.11
N ASP A 161 15.90 0.74 27.11
CA ASP A 161 16.63 1.20 25.91
C ASP A 161 16.64 0.14 24.77
N ASP A 162 16.59 -1.16 25.13
CA ASP A 162 16.71 -2.27 24.19
C ASP A 162 15.39 -3.03 23.96
N ARG A 163 14.28 -2.57 24.52
CA ARG A 163 12.99 -3.27 24.47
C ARG A 163 11.90 -2.41 23.87
N LEU A 164 11.17 -3.01 22.95
CA LEU A 164 9.97 -2.40 22.39
C LEU A 164 8.87 -2.30 23.46
N PRO A 165 8.13 -1.18 23.57
CA PRO A 165 6.91 -1.14 24.37
C PRO A 165 5.89 -2.14 23.85
N MET A 166 5.22 -2.85 24.75
CA MET A 166 4.22 -3.87 24.47
C MET A 166 3.04 -3.70 25.43
N GLY A 167 2.01 -3.04 24.95
CA GLY A 167 0.75 -2.89 25.67
C GLY A 167 -0.30 -3.90 25.21
N LYS A 168 -1.58 -3.57 25.39
CA LYS A 168 -2.70 -4.41 24.97
C LYS A 168 -2.68 -4.63 23.45
N PRO A 169 -2.64 -5.90 22.95
CA PRO A 169 -2.77 -6.19 21.53
C PRO A 169 -4.20 -5.98 21.04
N ALA A 170 -4.37 -5.80 19.72
CA ALA A 170 -5.67 -5.82 19.08
C ALA A 170 -6.14 -7.27 18.82
N GLU A 171 -5.19 -8.15 18.57
CA GLU A 171 -5.43 -9.56 18.28
C GLU A 171 -4.36 -10.44 18.94
N GLU A 172 -4.78 -11.62 19.36
CA GLU A 172 -3.91 -12.59 20.01
C GLU A 172 -4.39 -14.02 19.74
N TRP A 173 -3.46 -14.95 19.59
CA TRP A 173 -3.75 -16.38 19.74
C TRP A 173 -2.65 -17.09 20.52
N VAL A 174 -3.03 -18.17 21.20
CA VAL A 174 -2.12 -18.98 22.04
C VAL A 174 -2.44 -20.45 21.81
N PHE A 175 -1.41 -21.27 21.71
CA PHE A 175 -1.55 -22.73 21.80
C PHE A 175 -0.35 -23.35 22.51
N GLY A 176 -0.54 -24.54 23.09
CA GLY A 176 0.46 -25.22 23.91
C GLY A 176 0.70 -24.55 25.27
N ASP A 177 1.68 -25.06 26.00
CA ASP A 177 2.12 -24.53 27.30
C ASP A 177 3.44 -23.78 27.12
N LEU A 178 3.38 -22.46 27.11
CA LEU A 178 4.54 -21.59 26.91
C LEU A 178 5.57 -21.74 28.03
N ASP A 179 5.12 -21.83 29.30
CA ASP A 179 6.00 -21.92 30.43
C ASP A 179 6.78 -23.25 30.44
N ALA A 180 6.07 -24.35 30.17
CA ALA A 180 6.70 -25.65 29.98
C ALA A 180 7.65 -25.65 28.75
N GLY A 181 7.27 -25.03 27.66
CA GLY A 181 8.10 -24.92 26.47
C GLY A 181 9.39 -24.15 26.67
N PHE A 182 9.33 -22.97 27.30
CA PHE A 182 10.54 -22.22 27.68
C PHE A 182 11.38 -22.88 28.73
N LYS A 183 10.76 -23.58 29.72
CA LYS A 183 11.48 -24.36 30.72
C LYS A 183 12.23 -25.55 30.11
N ALA A 184 11.69 -26.16 29.07
CA ALA A 184 12.32 -27.26 28.32
C ALA A 184 13.44 -26.78 27.38
N ALA A 185 13.52 -25.49 27.10
CA ALA A 185 14.54 -24.95 26.23
C ALA A 185 15.94 -25.05 26.80
N LYS A 186 16.92 -25.44 26.01
CA LYS A 186 18.34 -25.38 26.34
C LYS A 186 18.91 -23.99 26.12
N VAL A 187 18.41 -23.31 25.05
CA VAL A 187 18.78 -21.96 24.69
C VAL A 187 17.51 -21.13 24.55
N VAL A 188 17.51 -19.92 25.10
CA VAL A 188 16.45 -18.94 24.90
C VAL A 188 17.09 -17.66 24.38
N VAL A 189 16.56 -17.16 23.25
CA VAL A 189 16.91 -15.85 22.69
C VAL A 189 15.70 -14.93 22.78
N GLU A 190 15.95 -13.66 23.09
CA GLU A 190 14.90 -12.67 23.30
C GLU A 190 15.39 -11.32 22.79
N GLU A 191 14.71 -10.75 21.79
CA GLU A 191 15.11 -9.50 21.14
C GLU A 191 13.90 -8.72 20.63
N SER A 192 14.05 -7.40 20.57
CA SER A 192 13.20 -6.53 19.76
C SER A 192 13.74 -6.43 18.35
N PHE A 193 12.87 -6.23 17.37
CA PHE A 193 13.25 -6.07 15.98
C PHE A 193 12.48 -4.94 15.31
N VAL A 194 13.08 -4.35 14.26
CA VAL A 194 12.44 -3.38 13.39
C VAL A 194 12.71 -3.80 11.94
N THR A 195 11.65 -3.88 11.14
CA THR A 195 11.76 -4.06 9.70
C THR A 195 11.17 -2.83 9.00
N ALA A 196 11.91 -2.25 8.06
CA ALA A 196 11.43 -1.08 7.32
C ALA A 196 10.35 -1.45 6.30
N GLY A 197 9.40 -0.54 6.10
CA GLY A 197 8.51 -0.59 4.95
C GLY A 197 9.23 -0.19 3.65
N TYR A 198 8.85 -0.78 2.52
CA TYR A 198 9.45 -0.45 1.22
C TYR A 198 8.51 -0.70 0.05
N SER A 199 8.71 0.07 -1.03
CA SER A 199 7.93 -0.03 -2.27
C SER A 199 8.20 -1.34 -3.01
N HIS A 200 7.22 -1.78 -3.80
CA HIS A 200 7.31 -2.98 -4.66
C HIS A 200 8.34 -2.86 -5.78
N ASN A 201 8.70 -1.64 -6.19
CA ASN A 201 9.68 -1.36 -7.25
C ASN A 201 9.43 -2.11 -8.57
N SER A 202 8.17 -2.29 -8.94
CA SER A 202 7.82 -2.84 -10.26
C SER A 202 8.46 -2.00 -11.36
N MET A 203 9.06 -2.64 -12.38
CA MET A 203 9.69 -1.93 -13.51
C MET A 203 8.68 -1.03 -14.22
N GLU A 204 7.46 -1.52 -14.42
CA GLU A 204 6.30 -0.77 -14.92
C GLU A 204 5.57 -0.09 -13.76
N PRO A 205 5.52 1.27 -13.71
CA PRO A 205 4.68 1.99 -12.75
C PRO A 205 3.18 1.82 -13.01
N ARG A 206 2.34 2.46 -12.18
CA ARG A 206 0.87 2.43 -12.30
C ARG A 206 0.33 3.41 -13.34
N SER A 207 0.91 3.42 -14.52
CA SER A 207 0.43 4.24 -15.63
C SER A 207 -0.85 3.66 -16.24
N ALA A 208 -1.68 4.49 -16.83
CA ALA A 208 -2.87 4.07 -17.54
C ALA A 208 -3.28 5.07 -18.63
N MET A 209 -3.84 4.56 -19.71
CA MET A 209 -4.53 5.36 -20.72
C MET A 209 -6.01 5.01 -20.72
N ALA A 210 -6.89 5.99 -20.87
CA ALA A 210 -8.33 5.75 -21.00
C ALA A 210 -8.96 6.57 -22.11
N MET A 211 -10.03 6.02 -22.70
CA MET A 211 -10.88 6.71 -23.68
C MET A 211 -12.31 6.16 -23.63
N TRP A 212 -13.24 6.97 -24.13
CA TRP A 212 -14.64 6.58 -24.26
C TRP A 212 -15.00 6.38 -25.72
N GLN A 213 -15.64 5.26 -26.02
CA GLN A 213 -16.08 4.92 -27.35
C GLN A 213 -17.38 4.10 -27.30
N ASN A 214 -18.40 4.49 -28.05
CA ASN A 214 -19.68 3.78 -28.15
C ASN A 214 -20.33 3.46 -26.79
N GLY A 215 -20.27 4.41 -25.85
CA GLY A 215 -20.83 4.26 -24.50
C GLY A 215 -19.98 3.43 -23.52
N LYS A 216 -18.87 2.85 -23.98
CA LYS A 216 -17.95 2.08 -23.14
C LYS A 216 -16.70 2.86 -22.79
N CYS A 217 -16.17 2.61 -21.59
CA CYS A 217 -14.86 3.08 -21.16
C CYS A 217 -13.81 2.03 -21.49
N ILE A 218 -12.81 2.40 -22.26
CA ILE A 218 -11.66 1.53 -22.59
C ILE A 218 -10.48 2.02 -21.77
N VAL A 219 -9.92 1.16 -20.92
CA VAL A 219 -8.76 1.44 -20.07
C VAL A 219 -7.63 0.50 -20.45
N TYR A 220 -6.49 1.06 -20.83
CA TYR A 220 -5.22 0.36 -21.01
C TYR A 220 -4.43 0.57 -19.74
N GLY A 221 -4.17 -0.51 -18.99
CA GLY A 221 -3.52 -0.42 -17.69
C GLY A 221 -2.68 -1.65 -17.42
N SER A 222 -2.26 -1.78 -16.18
CA SER A 222 -1.45 -2.90 -15.71
C SER A 222 -2.15 -3.59 -14.54
N THR A 223 -2.24 -4.92 -14.55
CA THR A 223 -2.84 -5.70 -13.47
C THR A 223 -2.25 -7.10 -13.38
N GLN A 224 -2.29 -7.67 -12.16
CA GLN A 224 -1.98 -9.07 -11.89
C GLN A 224 -3.24 -9.96 -11.97
N SER A 225 -4.45 -9.37 -11.98
CA SER A 225 -5.71 -10.11 -11.98
C SER A 225 -6.86 -9.28 -12.54
N HIS A 226 -7.33 -9.58 -13.74
CA HIS A 226 -8.51 -8.92 -14.32
C HIS A 226 -9.76 -9.12 -13.45
N THR A 227 -9.97 -10.33 -12.94
CA THR A 227 -11.14 -10.68 -12.12
C THR A 227 -11.26 -9.81 -10.87
N ASN A 228 -10.14 -9.51 -10.21
CA ASN A 228 -10.13 -8.71 -8.99
C ASN A 228 -10.15 -7.19 -9.28
N VAL A 229 -9.58 -6.78 -10.42
CA VAL A 229 -9.33 -5.35 -10.70
C VAL A 229 -10.50 -4.71 -11.45
N VAL A 230 -11.08 -5.39 -12.43
CA VAL A 230 -12.14 -4.81 -13.30
C VAL A 230 -13.35 -4.30 -12.51
N PRO A 231 -13.95 -5.04 -11.56
CA PRO A 231 -15.10 -4.53 -10.81
C PRO A 231 -14.76 -3.30 -9.97
N GLY A 232 -13.57 -3.27 -9.35
CA GLY A 232 -13.11 -2.14 -8.56
C GLY A 232 -12.83 -0.90 -9.40
N VAL A 233 -12.21 -1.05 -10.57
CA VAL A 233 -11.97 0.06 -11.51
C VAL A 233 -13.28 0.62 -12.03
N ALA A 234 -14.25 -0.22 -12.40
CA ALA A 234 -15.57 0.22 -12.81
C ALA A 234 -16.27 1.03 -11.71
N ARG A 235 -16.16 0.57 -10.44
CA ARG A 235 -16.66 1.31 -9.27
C ARG A 235 -15.99 2.68 -9.13
N PHE A 236 -14.67 2.78 -9.30
CA PHE A 236 -13.95 4.06 -9.22
C PHE A 236 -14.32 5.00 -10.37
N ILE A 237 -14.61 4.47 -11.56
CA ILE A 237 -15.10 5.26 -12.70
C ILE A 237 -16.58 5.64 -12.53
N GLY A 238 -17.34 4.88 -11.74
CA GLY A 238 -18.78 5.07 -11.56
C GLY A 238 -19.63 4.52 -12.71
N ILE A 239 -19.26 3.35 -13.26
CA ILE A 239 -19.95 2.67 -14.36
C ILE A 239 -20.25 1.21 -14.03
N ASP A 240 -21.14 0.58 -14.81
CA ASP A 240 -21.32 -0.86 -14.76
C ASP A 240 -20.03 -1.57 -15.25
N PRO A 241 -19.58 -2.66 -14.58
CA PRO A 241 -18.43 -3.43 -15.03
C PRO A 241 -18.54 -3.93 -16.48
N ASN A 242 -19.74 -4.15 -16.99
CA ASN A 242 -19.98 -4.54 -18.39
C ASN A 242 -19.70 -3.41 -19.39
N ASP A 243 -19.66 -2.15 -18.95
CA ASP A 243 -19.30 -0.99 -19.77
C ASP A 243 -17.81 -0.65 -19.70
N LEU A 244 -17.02 -1.43 -18.96
CA LEU A 244 -15.56 -1.30 -18.89
C LEU A 244 -14.88 -2.36 -19.77
N VAL A 245 -14.04 -1.90 -20.69
CA VAL A 245 -13.08 -2.73 -21.42
C VAL A 245 -11.71 -2.47 -20.84
N TYR A 246 -11.17 -3.44 -20.09
CA TYR A 246 -9.85 -3.32 -19.47
C TYR A 246 -8.82 -4.14 -20.23
N VAL A 247 -7.82 -3.44 -20.80
CA VAL A 247 -6.75 -4.07 -21.61
C VAL A 247 -5.47 -4.07 -20.82
N ALA A 248 -4.94 -5.26 -20.52
CA ALA A 248 -3.65 -5.49 -19.88
C ALA A 248 -3.06 -6.81 -20.40
N GLU A 249 -2.55 -6.78 -21.62
CA GLU A 249 -1.95 -7.97 -22.23
C GLU A 249 -0.68 -8.41 -21.50
N PHE A 250 0.09 -7.41 -21.02
CA PHE A 250 1.32 -7.62 -20.26
C PHE A 250 1.30 -6.81 -18.96
N CYS A 251 2.00 -7.32 -17.95
CA CYS A 251 2.23 -6.64 -16.69
C CYS A 251 3.72 -6.65 -16.40
N GLY A 252 4.31 -5.47 -16.31
CA GLY A 252 5.75 -5.25 -16.07
C GLY A 252 6.16 -5.35 -14.60
N GLY A 253 5.48 -6.24 -13.86
CA GLY A 253 5.66 -6.47 -12.42
C GLY A 253 4.55 -5.81 -11.60
N GLY A 254 4.22 -6.47 -10.50
CA GLY A 254 3.23 -5.99 -9.53
C GLY A 254 3.58 -6.46 -8.13
N PHE A 255 4.02 -7.70 -8.00
CA PHE A 255 4.49 -8.30 -6.74
C PHE A 255 3.49 -8.20 -5.58
N GLY A 256 2.18 -8.11 -5.90
CA GLY A 256 1.08 -7.88 -4.97
C GLY A 256 0.39 -6.52 -5.16
N SER A 257 1.13 -5.47 -5.49
CA SER A 257 0.60 -4.10 -5.54
C SER A 257 -0.40 -3.83 -6.66
N LYS A 258 -0.46 -4.67 -7.68
CA LYS A 258 -1.41 -4.58 -8.80
C LYS A 258 -2.41 -5.74 -8.81
N GLY A 259 -2.56 -6.44 -7.67
CA GLY A 259 -3.52 -7.54 -7.50
C GLY A 259 -4.94 -7.09 -7.21
N GLY A 260 -5.13 -5.87 -6.73
CA GLY A 260 -6.42 -5.21 -6.50
C GLY A 260 -6.57 -3.95 -7.34
N ALA A 261 -7.78 -3.42 -7.42
CA ALA A 261 -8.03 -2.14 -8.05
C ALA A 261 -7.44 -1.00 -7.21
N TYR A 262 -6.84 -0.02 -7.87
CA TYR A 262 -6.33 1.19 -7.25
C TYR A 262 -6.99 2.44 -7.86
N PRO A 263 -7.33 3.47 -7.05
CA PRO A 263 -8.19 4.58 -7.48
C PRO A 263 -7.61 5.40 -8.64
N LEU A 264 -6.29 5.58 -8.67
CA LEU A 264 -5.61 6.41 -9.68
C LEU A 264 -5.92 6.01 -11.12
N ILE A 265 -6.21 4.71 -11.37
CA ILE A 265 -6.49 4.21 -12.70
C ILE A 265 -7.78 4.81 -13.30
N ALA A 266 -8.66 5.33 -12.44
CA ALA A 266 -9.88 6.01 -12.87
C ALA A 266 -9.65 7.46 -13.33
N LEU A 267 -8.53 8.11 -12.95
CA LEU A 267 -8.26 9.50 -13.31
C LEU A 267 -8.26 9.75 -14.83
N PRO A 268 -7.52 8.96 -15.65
CA PRO A 268 -7.58 9.17 -17.09
C PRO A 268 -8.98 8.94 -17.67
N ALA A 269 -9.82 8.06 -17.10
CA ALA A 269 -11.19 7.84 -17.56
C ALA A 269 -12.10 9.05 -17.27
N HIS A 270 -12.01 9.61 -16.04
CA HIS A 270 -12.75 10.83 -15.69
C HIS A 270 -12.32 12.02 -16.52
N MET A 271 -11.00 12.22 -16.68
CA MET A 271 -10.48 13.31 -17.49
C MET A 271 -10.84 13.14 -18.96
N SER A 272 -10.73 11.94 -19.51
CA SER A 272 -11.12 11.62 -20.89
C SER A 272 -12.59 11.95 -21.17
N LYS A 273 -13.47 11.65 -20.22
CA LYS A 273 -14.88 12.01 -20.30
C LYS A 273 -15.09 13.53 -20.29
N LYS A 274 -14.35 14.24 -19.44
CA LYS A 274 -14.45 15.70 -19.29
C LYS A 274 -13.98 16.48 -20.52
N ILE A 275 -12.86 16.08 -21.13
CA ILE A 275 -12.27 16.78 -22.27
C ILE A 275 -12.59 16.15 -23.62
N ASN A 276 -13.34 15.04 -23.64
CA ASN A 276 -13.70 14.27 -24.85
C ASN A 276 -12.49 13.89 -25.73
N ARG A 277 -11.41 13.39 -25.10
CA ARG A 277 -10.18 12.92 -25.76
C ARG A 277 -9.63 11.71 -25.04
N PRO A 278 -8.85 10.83 -25.70
CA PRO A 278 -8.03 9.85 -25.00
C PRO A 278 -7.06 10.55 -24.05
N VAL A 279 -6.83 9.98 -22.87
CA VAL A 279 -5.93 10.56 -21.85
C VAL A 279 -4.96 9.51 -21.34
N LEU A 280 -3.66 9.80 -21.41
CA LEU A 280 -2.60 9.02 -20.81
C LEU A 280 -2.14 9.68 -19.49
N MET A 281 -2.18 8.92 -18.41
CA MET A 281 -1.55 9.23 -17.14
C MET A 281 -0.28 8.39 -17.02
N ARG A 282 0.86 9.04 -17.05
CA ARG A 282 2.15 8.41 -16.86
C ARG A 282 2.69 8.72 -15.48
N ILE A 283 2.88 7.68 -14.70
CA ILE A 283 3.41 7.75 -13.33
C ILE A 283 4.93 7.53 -13.38
N ASN A 284 5.71 8.47 -12.85
CA ASN A 284 7.15 8.32 -12.74
C ASN A 284 7.54 7.52 -11.48
N ARG A 285 8.82 7.21 -11.32
CA ARG A 285 9.31 6.40 -10.20
C ARG A 285 9.11 7.06 -8.83
N ALA A 286 9.28 8.35 -8.71
CA ALA A 286 9.08 9.08 -7.46
C ALA A 286 7.59 9.08 -7.07
N GLU A 287 6.71 9.31 -8.04
CA GLU A 287 5.27 9.22 -7.85
C GLU A 287 4.84 7.80 -7.45
N GLU A 288 5.37 6.75 -8.11
CA GLU A 288 5.07 5.34 -7.78
C GLU A 288 5.42 5.00 -6.33
N HIS A 289 6.49 5.56 -5.77
CA HIS A 289 6.90 5.30 -4.38
C HIS A 289 5.92 5.84 -3.34
N VAL A 290 5.19 6.91 -3.65
CA VAL A 290 4.21 7.52 -2.73
C VAL A 290 2.77 7.15 -3.07
N LEU A 291 2.45 6.92 -4.36
CA LEU A 291 1.10 6.58 -4.82
C LEU A 291 0.85 5.06 -4.84
N GLY A 292 1.90 4.28 -5.02
CA GLY A 292 1.84 2.84 -4.94
C GLY A 292 1.70 2.35 -3.50
N SER A 293 1.04 1.22 -3.29
CA SER A 293 1.11 0.57 -1.98
C SER A 293 2.53 0.06 -1.72
N ALA A 294 2.91 -0.02 -0.45
CA ALA A 294 4.21 -0.51 -0.03
C ALA A 294 4.08 -1.69 0.94
N ARG A 295 5.13 -2.50 1.07
CA ARG A 295 5.23 -3.45 2.17
C ARG A 295 5.21 -2.69 3.49
N PRO A 296 4.43 -3.10 4.50
CA PRO A 296 4.44 -2.46 5.80
C PRO A 296 5.75 -2.70 6.55
N GLY A 297 6.15 -1.71 7.35
CA GLY A 297 7.15 -1.86 8.37
C GLY A 297 6.57 -2.52 9.62
N PHE A 298 7.39 -3.30 10.33
CA PHE A 298 7.05 -3.87 11.63
C PHE A 298 8.02 -3.41 12.70
N GLN A 299 7.48 -3.12 13.87
CA GLN A 299 8.22 -3.06 15.12
C GLN A 299 7.74 -4.24 15.95
N GLY A 300 8.66 -5.02 16.52
CA GLY A 300 8.25 -6.27 17.14
C GLY A 300 9.20 -6.78 18.21
N TYR A 301 8.75 -7.83 18.87
CA TYR A 301 9.46 -8.56 19.88
C TYR A 301 9.32 -10.05 19.60
N ALA A 302 10.38 -10.78 19.81
CA ALA A 302 10.37 -12.23 19.73
C ALA A 302 11.22 -12.85 20.87
N LYS A 303 10.64 -13.84 21.50
CA LYS A 303 11.32 -14.74 22.44
C LYS A 303 11.17 -16.16 21.93
N LEU A 304 12.28 -16.82 21.66
CA LEU A 304 12.35 -18.14 21.06
C LEU A 304 13.12 -19.09 21.95
N GLY A 305 12.56 -20.27 22.21
CA GLY A 305 13.20 -21.34 22.98
C GLY A 305 13.58 -22.51 22.07
N PHE A 306 14.76 -23.08 22.26
CA PHE A 306 15.29 -24.21 21.49
C PHE A 306 15.78 -25.33 22.39
N ALA A 307 15.46 -26.57 22.05
CA ALA A 307 16.02 -27.77 22.64
C ALA A 307 17.47 -28.00 22.23
N ALA A 308 18.15 -28.93 22.89
CA ALA A 308 19.55 -29.27 22.61
C ALA A 308 19.77 -29.84 21.17
N ASP A 309 18.72 -30.39 20.56
CA ASP A 309 18.75 -30.87 19.18
C ASP A 309 18.40 -29.80 18.11
N GLY A 310 18.26 -28.53 18.55
CA GLY A 310 17.95 -27.38 17.70
C GLY A 310 16.48 -27.18 17.37
N ARG A 311 15.57 -28.06 17.83
CA ARG A 311 14.13 -27.87 17.61
C ARG A 311 13.59 -26.74 18.49
N MET A 312 12.71 -25.92 17.90
CA MET A 312 12.01 -24.88 18.67
C MET A 312 11.05 -25.52 19.68
N THR A 313 11.12 -25.07 20.94
CA THR A 313 10.28 -25.56 22.03
C THR A 313 9.14 -24.60 22.36
N ALA A 314 9.37 -23.30 22.18
CA ALA A 314 8.36 -22.26 22.38
C ALA A 314 8.68 -21.02 21.55
N ALA A 315 7.65 -20.27 21.19
CA ALA A 315 7.76 -18.94 20.58
C ALA A 315 6.75 -17.98 21.21
N ASP A 316 7.21 -16.81 21.65
CA ASP A 316 6.35 -15.70 22.09
C ASP A 316 6.71 -14.46 21.28
N VAL A 317 5.76 -13.98 20.50
CA VAL A 317 5.99 -12.87 19.58
C VAL A 317 4.94 -11.77 19.69
N TYR A 318 5.37 -10.53 19.49
CA TYR A 318 4.51 -9.35 19.43
C TYR A 318 4.86 -8.53 18.19
N VAL A 319 3.86 -8.08 17.42
CA VAL A 319 4.04 -7.30 16.18
C VAL A 319 3.21 -6.03 16.25
N VAL A 320 3.85 -4.89 16.12
CA VAL A 320 3.23 -3.59 15.81
C VAL A 320 3.40 -3.33 14.32
N HIS A 321 2.31 -3.32 13.62
CA HIS A 321 2.23 -3.19 12.16
C HIS A 321 1.93 -1.75 11.76
N GLU A 322 2.79 -1.13 10.97
CA GLU A 322 2.56 0.16 10.33
C GLU A 322 1.65 -0.01 9.11
N ASN A 323 0.38 0.42 9.21
CA ASN A 323 -0.64 0.09 8.20
C ASN A 323 -0.84 1.15 7.11
N GLY A 324 -0.29 2.36 7.25
CA GLY A 324 -0.68 3.50 6.42
C GLY A 324 -2.04 4.08 6.82
N PRO A 325 -2.63 5.00 6.01
CA PRO A 325 -3.79 5.79 6.43
C PRO A 325 -5.14 5.06 6.29
N ASN A 326 -5.17 3.98 5.53
CA ASN A 326 -6.36 3.20 5.21
C ASN A 326 -6.15 1.74 5.59
N ALA A 327 -7.19 0.92 5.45
CA ALA A 327 -7.08 -0.50 5.73
C ALA A 327 -6.17 -1.19 4.70
N GLY A 328 -5.05 -1.71 5.17
CA GLY A 328 -4.08 -2.46 4.37
C GLY A 328 -4.31 -3.98 4.42
N PHE A 329 -3.34 -4.72 3.93
CA PHE A 329 -3.33 -6.17 4.01
C PHE A 329 -2.86 -6.64 5.41
N PRO A 330 -3.38 -7.74 5.97
CA PRO A 330 -3.10 -8.16 7.34
C PRO A 330 -1.75 -8.91 7.50
N ASP A 331 -0.66 -8.34 7.00
CA ASP A 331 0.70 -8.90 7.03
C ASP A 331 1.12 -9.36 8.44
N PHE A 332 0.69 -8.65 9.48
CA PHE A 332 1.03 -8.95 10.86
C PHE A 332 0.49 -10.29 11.35
N ARG A 333 -0.64 -10.76 10.82
CA ARG A 333 -1.17 -12.11 11.10
C ARG A 333 -0.33 -13.18 10.41
N ASN A 334 0.00 -12.96 9.14
CA ASN A 334 0.82 -13.90 8.38
C ASN A 334 2.21 -14.08 9.02
N PHE A 335 2.71 -13.06 9.73
CA PHE A 335 3.93 -13.19 10.54
C PHE A 335 3.82 -14.34 11.54
N GLY A 336 2.76 -14.38 12.34
CA GLY A 336 2.54 -15.44 13.32
C GLY A 336 2.22 -16.78 12.66
N GLU A 337 1.39 -16.79 11.61
CA GLU A 337 1.05 -18.01 10.86
C GLU A 337 2.29 -18.65 10.26
N THR A 338 3.23 -17.86 9.72
CA THR A 338 4.49 -18.35 9.17
C THR A 338 5.33 -19.08 10.21
N ILE A 339 5.40 -18.55 11.43
CA ILE A 339 6.11 -19.22 12.54
C ILE A 339 5.50 -20.59 12.82
N SER A 340 4.17 -20.65 12.89
CA SER A 340 3.44 -21.88 13.15
C SER A 340 3.67 -22.95 12.07
N ILE A 341 3.77 -22.54 10.80
CA ILE A 341 3.89 -23.45 9.65
C ILE A 341 5.35 -23.89 9.43
N VAL A 342 6.29 -22.94 9.52
CA VAL A 342 7.70 -23.19 9.13
C VAL A 342 8.48 -23.80 10.30
N TYR A 343 8.38 -23.22 11.48
CA TYR A 343 9.19 -23.64 12.64
C TYR A 343 8.45 -24.60 13.57
N GLN A 344 7.13 -24.65 13.50
CA GLN A 344 6.25 -25.62 14.18
C GLN A 344 6.54 -25.73 15.70
N PRO A 345 6.62 -24.62 16.47
CA PRO A 345 6.81 -24.72 17.90
C PRO A 345 5.62 -25.45 18.54
N PRO A 346 5.85 -26.35 19.54
CA PRO A 346 4.75 -27.03 20.24
C PRO A 346 3.95 -26.09 21.15
N ALA A 347 4.49 -24.93 21.48
CA ALA A 347 3.82 -23.87 22.25
C ALA A 347 4.13 -22.51 21.63
N MET A 348 3.09 -21.71 21.42
CA MET A 348 3.26 -20.38 20.82
C MET A 348 2.22 -19.41 21.34
N ARG A 349 2.65 -18.17 21.54
CA ARG A 349 1.79 -16.99 21.66
C ARG A 349 2.16 -15.98 20.57
N TRP A 350 1.17 -15.54 19.80
CA TRP A 350 1.29 -14.42 18.90
C TRP A 350 0.35 -13.31 19.35
N ARG A 351 0.84 -12.10 19.31
CA ARG A 351 0.11 -10.86 19.58
C ARG A 351 0.38 -9.87 18.48
N GLY A 352 -0.66 -9.13 18.06
CA GLY A 352 -0.52 -8.16 17.00
C GLY A 352 -1.42 -6.95 17.14
N ILE A 353 -0.95 -5.84 16.60
CA ILE A 353 -1.71 -4.60 16.51
C ILE A 353 -1.35 -3.88 15.20
N SER A 354 -2.39 -3.56 14.40
CA SER A 354 -2.22 -2.88 13.11
C SER A 354 -2.62 -1.43 13.24
N VAL A 355 -1.63 -0.54 13.26
CA VAL A 355 -1.77 0.89 13.58
C VAL A 355 -1.82 1.71 12.32
N LEU A 356 -2.84 2.58 12.21
CA LEU A 356 -2.95 3.55 11.13
C LEU A 356 -1.92 4.67 11.30
N THR A 357 -1.27 5.04 10.21
CA THR A 357 -0.23 6.08 10.16
C THR A 357 -0.44 7.00 8.96
N ASN A 358 0.10 8.20 9.01
CA ASN A 358 0.09 9.15 7.88
C ASN A 358 1.31 8.92 6.96
N THR A 359 1.56 7.66 6.63
CA THR A 359 2.57 7.22 5.66
C THR A 359 1.88 6.74 4.39
N PRO A 360 2.57 6.60 3.25
CA PRO A 360 1.96 6.07 2.02
C PRO A 360 1.21 4.75 2.26
N PRO A 361 0.15 4.45 1.50
CA PRO A 361 -0.67 3.25 1.69
C PRO A 361 0.16 1.96 1.76
N ARG A 362 -0.24 1.04 2.64
CA ARG A 362 0.38 -0.28 2.79
C ARG A 362 -0.49 -1.36 2.14
N GLY A 363 0.16 -2.37 1.61
CA GLY A 363 -0.53 -3.48 0.95
C GLY A 363 0.37 -4.69 0.77
N ALA A 364 -0.26 -5.79 0.35
CA ALA A 364 0.45 -7.04 0.14
C ALA A 364 1.63 -6.88 -0.82
N GLN A 365 2.81 -7.33 -0.41
CA GLN A 365 3.93 -7.56 -1.30
C GLN A 365 4.32 -9.05 -1.21
N ARG A 366 4.80 -9.64 -2.30
CA ARG A 366 5.22 -11.04 -2.42
C ARG A 366 5.81 -11.57 -1.12
N GLY A 367 5.18 -12.59 -0.50
CA GLY A 367 5.43 -13.05 0.86
C GLY A 367 4.96 -12.03 1.91
N PRO A 368 3.64 -11.65 1.96
CA PRO A 368 3.13 -10.67 2.92
C PRO A 368 3.13 -11.25 4.33
N GLY A 369 3.94 -10.67 5.22
CA GLY A 369 4.21 -11.18 6.56
C GLY A 369 5.36 -12.18 6.59
N GLU A 370 5.43 -13.14 5.67
CA GLU A 370 6.46 -14.18 5.63
C GLU A 370 7.87 -13.60 5.43
N ASN A 371 7.99 -12.59 4.58
CA ASN A 371 9.27 -11.92 4.37
C ASN A 371 9.76 -11.21 5.64
N GLN A 372 8.85 -10.51 6.34
CA GLN A 372 9.18 -9.85 7.59
C GLN A 372 9.49 -10.87 8.69
N THR A 373 8.79 -12.03 8.71
CA THR A 373 9.11 -13.15 9.62
C THR A 373 10.54 -13.63 9.43
N ALA A 374 10.92 -13.95 8.19
CA ALA A 374 12.26 -14.39 7.89
C ALA A 374 13.31 -13.33 8.27
N SER A 375 13.08 -12.07 7.90
CA SER A 375 14.00 -10.96 8.21
C SER A 375 14.18 -10.72 9.71
N ALA A 376 13.14 -10.95 10.51
CA ALA A 376 13.17 -10.74 11.95
C ALA A 376 13.72 -11.96 12.71
N LEU A 377 13.29 -13.19 12.34
CA LEU A 377 13.56 -14.37 13.16
C LEU A 377 14.83 -15.12 12.77
N GLU A 378 15.21 -15.16 11.50
CA GLU A 378 16.42 -15.88 11.08
C GLU A 378 17.70 -15.37 11.81
N PRO A 379 17.89 -14.05 12.01
CA PRO A 379 19.00 -13.56 12.83
C PRO A 379 18.97 -14.03 14.30
N LEU A 380 17.77 -14.21 14.87
CA LEU A 380 17.62 -14.71 16.23
C LEU A 380 17.92 -16.20 16.29
N ILE A 381 17.53 -16.97 15.27
CA ILE A 381 17.84 -18.39 15.15
C ILE A 381 19.34 -18.58 14.99
N ASP A 382 20.01 -17.78 14.16
CA ASP A 382 21.47 -17.77 14.02
C ASP A 382 22.17 -17.43 15.34
N LYS A 383 21.61 -16.49 16.12
CA LYS A 383 22.13 -16.16 17.46
C LYS A 383 21.98 -17.32 18.43
N ALA A 384 20.87 -18.05 18.37
CA ALA A 384 20.62 -19.22 19.22
C ALA A 384 21.50 -20.41 18.87
N ALA A 385 21.96 -20.53 17.62
CA ALA A 385 22.80 -21.62 17.14
C ALA A 385 24.29 -21.46 17.52
N LYS A 386 24.72 -20.26 17.94
CA LYS A 386 26.10 -19.97 18.43
C LYS A 386 26.26 -20.28 19.90
#